data_1313b739c825a7a9887faf5e66a1cb74
#
_entry.id   1313b739c825a7a9887faf5e66a1cb74
#
_cell.length_a   1.000
_cell.length_b   1.000
_cell.length_c   1.000
_cell.angle_alpha   90.00
_cell.angle_beta   90.00
_cell.angle_gamma   90.00
#
_symmetry.space_group_name_H-M   'P 1'
#
loop_
_entity.id
_entity.type
_entity.pdbx_description
1 polymer ?
#
loop_
_entity_poly.entity_id
_entity_poly.type
_entity_poly.pdbx_seq_one_letter_code
_entity_poly.pdbx_strand_id
1 'polypeptide(L)'
;MPRHKFATAITCIDGRVQQPVADWMKLHANCEYVDLITEPGPDKVLSSETTYVVDEIIRKVSFSVKYHESPVVALCGHHDCAANHSNREEHIEQINLGVQVLQSYTLNVRLLGLWLNEWGSVELVCDTEQREKLEVRL
;
A
#
# COMPACT_ATOMS: atom_id res chain seq x y z
N MET A 1 -21.98 -1.46 7.14
CA MET A 1 -21.23 -0.19 7.10
C MET A 1 -21.38 0.44 5.74
N PRO A 2 -21.64 1.75 5.68
CA PRO A 2 -21.71 2.41 4.37
C PRO A 2 -20.38 2.37 3.67
N ARG A 3 -20.43 2.20 2.36
CA ARG A 3 -19.25 2.15 1.52
C ARG A 3 -18.73 3.56 1.26
N HIS A 4 -17.43 3.80 1.48
CA HIS A 4 -16.82 5.05 1.09
C HIS A 4 -16.42 5.01 -0.39
N LYS A 5 -16.23 6.18 -1.03
CA LYS A 5 -16.00 6.21 -2.48
C LYS A 5 -14.59 5.78 -2.87
N PHE A 6 -13.57 6.34 -2.23
CA PHE A 6 -12.18 6.18 -2.66
C PHE A 6 -11.32 5.45 -1.62
N ALA A 7 -10.37 4.67 -2.12
CA ALA A 7 -9.21 4.21 -1.37
C ALA A 7 -7.98 4.49 -2.24
N THR A 8 -6.80 4.31 -1.67
CA THR A 8 -5.53 4.60 -2.33
C THR A 8 -4.65 3.35 -2.29
N ALA A 9 -3.99 3.03 -3.39
CA ALA A 9 -3.02 1.94 -3.42
C ALA A 9 -1.75 2.37 -4.15
N ILE A 10 -0.61 2.11 -3.51
CA ILE A 10 0.71 2.32 -4.08
C ILE A 10 1.18 0.96 -4.59
N THR A 11 1.36 0.85 -5.91
CA THR A 11 1.71 -0.40 -6.58
C THR A 11 2.92 -0.22 -7.50
N CYS A 12 3.50 -1.34 -7.93
CA CYS A 12 4.47 -1.31 -9.02
C CYS A 12 3.77 -0.84 -10.31
N ILE A 13 4.55 -0.26 -11.22
CA ILE A 13 4.07 0.09 -12.57
C ILE A 13 3.68 -1.15 -13.38
N ASP A 14 4.13 -2.33 -12.97
CA ASP A 14 3.87 -3.60 -13.64
C ASP A 14 2.38 -3.81 -13.89
N GLY A 15 1.99 -3.97 -15.16
CA GLY A 15 0.59 -4.06 -15.58
C GLY A 15 -0.18 -5.24 -15.00
N ARG A 16 0.52 -6.26 -14.48
CA ARG A 16 -0.12 -7.42 -13.86
C ARG A 16 -0.67 -7.12 -12.45
N VAL A 17 -0.24 -6.01 -11.86
CA VAL A 17 -0.50 -5.68 -10.45
C VAL A 17 -1.78 -4.90 -10.25
N GLN A 18 -2.11 -3.95 -11.13
CA GLN A 18 -3.16 -2.97 -10.88
C GLN A 18 -4.54 -3.58 -10.71
N GLN A 19 -4.95 -4.49 -11.61
CA GLN A 19 -6.29 -5.08 -11.55
C GLN A 19 -6.50 -5.92 -10.28
N PRO A 20 -5.62 -6.86 -9.94
CA PRO A 20 -5.80 -7.65 -8.72
C PRO A 20 -5.84 -6.81 -7.45
N VAL A 21 -4.99 -5.77 -7.36
CA VAL A 21 -4.95 -4.90 -6.18
C VAL A 21 -6.22 -4.04 -6.10
N ALA A 22 -6.65 -3.45 -7.20
CA ALA A 22 -7.88 -2.65 -7.24
C ALA A 22 -9.09 -3.49 -6.84
N ASP A 23 -9.21 -4.71 -7.36
CA ASP A 23 -10.32 -5.62 -7.02
C ASP A 23 -10.30 -6.00 -5.54
N TRP A 24 -9.12 -6.31 -5.02
CA TRP A 24 -8.96 -6.63 -3.60
C TRP A 24 -9.37 -5.45 -2.70
N MET A 25 -8.92 -4.23 -3.07
CA MET A 25 -9.26 -3.02 -2.31
C MET A 25 -10.76 -2.76 -2.29
N LYS A 26 -11.44 -2.90 -3.42
CA LYS A 26 -12.89 -2.72 -3.49
C LYS A 26 -13.62 -3.69 -2.57
N LEU A 27 -13.14 -4.93 -2.50
CA LEU A 27 -13.77 -5.97 -1.70
C LEU A 27 -13.43 -5.87 -0.21
N HIS A 28 -12.17 -5.59 0.14
CA HIS A 28 -11.69 -5.66 1.52
C HIS A 28 -11.56 -4.30 2.20
N ALA A 29 -11.42 -3.22 1.45
CA ALA A 29 -11.36 -1.87 1.98
C ALA A 29 -12.68 -1.11 1.79
N ASN A 30 -13.70 -1.77 1.28
CA ASN A 30 -15.08 -1.26 1.17
C ASN A 30 -15.16 0.09 0.43
N CYS A 31 -14.60 0.16 -0.78
CA CYS A 31 -14.60 1.37 -1.60
C CYS A 31 -15.14 1.10 -3.01
N GLU A 32 -15.51 2.17 -3.72
CA GLU A 32 -15.98 2.10 -5.10
C GLU A 32 -14.85 2.32 -6.09
N TYR A 33 -13.93 3.22 -5.78
CA TYR A 33 -12.82 3.63 -6.65
C TYR A 33 -11.49 3.50 -5.92
N VAL A 34 -10.45 3.16 -6.67
CA VAL A 34 -9.09 3.06 -6.11
C VAL A 34 -8.18 4.01 -6.88
N ASP A 35 -7.64 5.00 -6.20
CA ASP A 35 -6.58 5.84 -6.75
C ASP A 35 -5.29 5.02 -6.75
N LEU A 36 -4.74 4.77 -7.94
CA LEU A 36 -3.51 3.99 -8.09
C LEU A 36 -2.31 4.92 -8.27
N ILE A 37 -1.34 4.77 -7.39
CA ILE A 37 -0.07 5.46 -7.47
C ILE A 37 0.97 4.40 -7.83
N THR A 38 1.63 4.56 -8.97
CA THR A 38 2.57 3.56 -9.46
C THR A 38 4.02 4.05 -9.39
N GLU A 39 4.89 3.16 -8.97
CA GLU A 39 6.33 3.36 -8.92
C GLU A 39 7.00 2.00 -9.12
N PRO A 40 8.02 1.87 -9.98
CA PRO A 40 8.76 0.60 -10.07
C PRO A 40 9.32 0.20 -8.71
N GLY A 41 8.94 -0.99 -8.21
CA GLY A 41 9.39 -1.52 -6.93
C GLY A 41 9.10 -0.63 -5.72
N PRO A 42 7.83 -0.27 -5.47
CA PRO A 42 7.50 0.75 -4.46
C PRO A 42 7.86 0.34 -3.03
N ASP A 43 7.84 -0.93 -2.71
CA ASP A 43 8.23 -1.44 -1.39
C ASP A 43 9.72 -1.21 -1.13
N LYS A 44 10.56 -1.47 -2.12
CA LYS A 44 12.00 -1.18 -2.02
C LYS A 44 12.25 0.33 -1.92
N VAL A 45 11.56 1.13 -2.72
CA VAL A 45 11.71 2.58 -2.74
C VAL A 45 11.34 3.18 -1.38
N LEU A 46 10.17 2.83 -0.82
CA LEU A 46 9.71 3.38 0.45
C LEU A 46 10.54 2.91 1.64
N SER A 47 11.10 1.70 1.58
CA SER A 47 11.92 1.15 2.65
C SER A 47 13.38 1.62 2.59
N SER A 48 13.80 2.22 1.48
CA SER A 48 15.14 2.77 1.32
C SER A 48 15.13 4.28 1.63
N GLU A 49 16.30 4.88 1.76
CA GLU A 49 16.42 6.30 2.13
C GLU A 49 16.35 7.26 0.94
N THR A 50 15.78 6.85 -0.17
CA THR A 50 15.71 7.68 -1.37
C THR A 50 14.62 8.73 -1.23
N THR A 51 14.99 9.94 -0.86
CA THR A 51 14.08 11.01 -0.45
C THR A 51 13.23 11.58 -1.59
N TYR A 52 13.82 11.83 -2.76
CA TYR A 52 13.12 12.47 -3.87
C TYR A 52 11.90 11.67 -4.35
N VAL A 53 12.07 10.38 -4.58
CA VAL A 53 10.99 9.53 -5.10
C VAL A 53 9.94 9.31 -4.01
N VAL A 54 10.38 9.14 -2.76
CA VAL A 54 9.47 9.01 -1.61
C VAL A 54 8.60 10.26 -1.49
N ASP A 55 9.19 11.46 -1.59
CA ASP A 55 8.45 12.71 -1.51
C ASP A 55 7.38 12.82 -2.61
N GLU A 56 7.68 12.36 -3.82
CA GLU A 56 6.71 12.34 -4.92
C GLU A 56 5.56 11.37 -4.65
N ILE A 57 5.85 10.20 -4.11
CA ILE A 57 4.80 9.25 -3.71
C ILE A 57 3.91 9.88 -2.64
N ILE A 58 4.51 10.47 -1.60
CA ILE A 58 3.77 11.11 -0.51
C ILE A 58 2.91 12.26 -1.02
N ARG A 59 3.40 13.05 -1.97
CA ARG A 59 2.62 14.13 -2.58
C ARG A 59 1.33 13.58 -3.21
N LYS A 60 1.44 12.48 -3.93
CA LYS A 60 0.29 11.84 -4.59
C LYS A 60 -0.67 11.19 -3.59
N VAL A 61 -0.12 10.53 -2.57
CA VAL A 61 -0.93 9.97 -1.47
C VAL A 61 -1.71 11.09 -0.79
N SER A 62 -1.03 12.18 -0.45
CA SER A 62 -1.66 13.33 0.21
C SER A 62 -2.76 13.94 -0.63
N PHE A 63 -2.60 14.00 -1.95
CA PHE A 63 -3.63 14.46 -2.89
C PHE A 63 -4.89 13.58 -2.79
N SER A 64 -4.70 12.27 -2.85
CA SER A 64 -5.81 11.30 -2.75
C SER A 64 -6.54 11.43 -1.41
N VAL A 65 -5.79 11.48 -0.31
CA VAL A 65 -6.36 11.58 1.03
C VAL A 65 -7.09 12.92 1.22
N LYS A 66 -6.51 14.01 0.75
CA LYS A 66 -7.10 15.34 0.94
C LYS A 66 -8.30 15.61 0.04
N TYR A 67 -8.18 15.31 -1.25
CA TYR A 67 -9.19 15.69 -2.23
C TYR A 67 -10.23 14.61 -2.52
N HIS A 68 -9.87 13.34 -2.41
CA HIS A 68 -10.80 12.23 -2.56
C HIS A 68 -11.26 11.65 -1.22
N GLU A 69 -10.77 12.21 -0.11
CA GLU A 69 -11.14 11.76 1.23
C GLU A 69 -10.89 10.27 1.47
N SER A 70 -9.83 9.74 0.86
CA SER A 70 -9.45 8.33 1.00
C SER A 70 -9.08 8.03 2.47
N PRO A 71 -9.77 7.09 3.14
CA PRO A 71 -9.46 6.75 4.53
C PRO A 71 -8.46 5.61 4.66
N VAL A 72 -8.07 4.99 3.54
CA VAL A 72 -7.21 3.80 3.52
C VAL A 72 -6.17 3.96 2.43
N VAL A 73 -4.92 3.69 2.78
CA VAL A 73 -3.79 3.69 1.83
C VAL A 73 -3.07 2.35 1.96
N ALA A 74 -2.89 1.65 0.84
CA ALA A 74 -2.19 0.38 0.80
C ALA A 74 -0.85 0.52 0.08
N LEU A 75 0.15 -0.23 0.52
CA LEU A 75 1.42 -0.42 -0.18
C LEU A 75 1.53 -1.89 -0.58
N CYS A 76 1.71 -2.14 -1.86
CA CYS A 76 1.77 -3.50 -2.40
C CYS A 76 3.12 -3.81 -3.05
N GLY A 77 3.77 -4.89 -2.59
CA GLY A 77 4.86 -5.52 -3.31
C GLY A 77 4.33 -6.72 -4.09
N HIS A 78 5.10 -7.22 -5.07
CA HIS A 78 4.62 -8.32 -5.88
C HIS A 78 5.73 -9.27 -6.32
N HIS A 79 5.34 -10.48 -6.63
CA HIS A 79 6.21 -11.52 -7.19
C HIS A 79 6.75 -11.10 -8.56
N ASP A 80 8.00 -11.46 -8.84
CA ASP A 80 8.65 -11.23 -10.15
C ASP A 80 8.70 -9.75 -10.54
N CYS A 81 9.18 -8.92 -9.62
CA CYS A 81 9.30 -7.47 -9.86
C CYS A 81 10.63 -7.15 -10.55
N ALA A 82 10.57 -6.53 -11.72
CA ALA A 82 11.77 -6.15 -12.48
C ALA A 82 12.63 -5.09 -11.76
N ALA A 83 12.02 -4.28 -10.91
CA ALA A 83 12.71 -3.21 -10.17
C ALA A 83 13.13 -3.63 -8.76
N ASN A 84 12.70 -4.79 -8.30
CA ASN A 84 13.00 -5.31 -6.97
C ASN A 84 13.11 -6.81 -7.00
N HIS A 85 14.33 -7.32 -7.15
CA HIS A 85 14.62 -8.75 -7.29
C HIS A 85 14.71 -9.49 -5.95
N SER A 86 14.23 -8.90 -4.88
CA SER A 86 14.21 -9.52 -3.54
C SER A 86 13.36 -10.79 -3.54
N ASN A 87 13.65 -11.69 -2.60
CA ASN A 87 12.78 -12.85 -2.37
C ASN A 87 11.52 -12.42 -1.60
N ARG A 88 10.58 -13.35 -1.40
CA ARG A 88 9.31 -13.05 -0.72
C ARG A 88 9.53 -12.47 0.69
N GLU A 89 10.40 -13.08 1.48
CA GLU A 89 10.66 -12.64 2.86
C GLU A 89 11.22 -11.24 2.90
N GLU A 90 12.12 -10.90 1.99
CA GLU A 90 12.69 -9.56 1.88
C GLU A 90 11.63 -8.54 1.45
N HIS A 91 10.77 -8.91 0.50
CA HIS A 91 9.64 -8.07 0.10
C HIS A 91 8.70 -7.79 1.28
N ILE A 92 8.36 -8.81 2.06
CA ILE A 92 7.49 -8.67 3.24
C ILE A 92 8.10 -7.70 4.24
N GLU A 93 9.40 -7.80 4.51
CA GLU A 93 10.11 -6.87 5.37
C GLU A 93 10.06 -5.44 4.82
N GLN A 94 10.30 -5.26 3.53
CA GLN A 94 10.25 -3.96 2.87
C GLN A 94 8.84 -3.36 2.92
N ILE A 95 7.81 -4.17 2.73
CA ILE A 95 6.41 -3.73 2.84
C ILE A 95 6.15 -3.21 4.26
N ASN A 96 6.55 -3.94 5.29
CA ASN A 96 6.38 -3.50 6.67
C ASN A 96 7.13 -2.20 6.95
N LEU A 97 8.37 -2.08 6.51
CA LEU A 97 9.17 -0.85 6.67
C LEU A 97 8.56 0.32 5.88
N GLY A 98 8.09 0.06 4.67
CA GLY A 98 7.44 1.08 3.84
C GLY A 98 6.16 1.62 4.48
N VAL A 99 5.37 0.75 5.10
CA VAL A 99 4.17 1.16 5.86
C VAL A 99 4.59 2.04 7.05
N GLN A 100 5.66 1.71 7.76
CA GLN A 100 6.18 2.54 8.84
C GLN A 100 6.61 3.93 8.34
N VAL A 101 7.24 3.99 7.17
CA VAL A 101 7.61 5.28 6.54
C VAL A 101 6.35 6.09 6.25
N LEU A 102 5.31 5.47 5.69
CA LEU A 102 4.03 6.15 5.43
C LEU A 102 3.41 6.67 6.73
N GLN A 103 3.48 5.91 7.81
CA GLN A 103 2.97 6.34 9.12
C GLN A 103 3.68 7.60 9.63
N SER A 104 4.98 7.73 9.35
CA SER A 104 5.77 8.88 9.82
C SER A 104 5.31 10.21 9.22
N TYR A 105 4.57 10.20 8.13
CA TYR A 105 4.03 11.40 7.49
C TYR A 105 2.70 11.86 8.08
N THR A 106 2.20 11.21 9.13
CA THR A 106 0.98 11.59 9.87
C THR A 106 -0.23 11.87 8.97
N LEU A 107 -0.48 10.99 8.03
CA LEU A 107 -1.61 11.11 7.09
C LEU A 107 -2.96 10.86 7.76
N ASN A 108 -2.96 10.32 8.96
CA ASN A 108 -4.15 10.03 9.76
C ASN A 108 -5.15 9.12 9.03
N VAL A 109 -4.61 8.09 8.37
CA VAL A 109 -5.40 7.11 7.62
C VAL A 109 -4.99 5.70 8.04
N ARG A 110 -5.85 4.75 7.75
CA ARG A 110 -5.54 3.33 7.88
C ARG A 110 -4.53 2.95 6.80
N LEU A 111 -3.47 2.25 7.19
CA LEU A 111 -2.43 1.80 6.27
C LEU A 111 -2.44 0.27 6.19
N LEU A 112 -2.35 -0.24 4.98
CA LEU A 112 -2.28 -1.67 4.69
C LEU A 112 -0.99 -1.99 3.96
N GLY A 113 -0.38 -3.11 4.31
CA GLY A 113 0.68 -3.72 3.52
C GLY A 113 0.13 -4.94 2.80
N LEU A 114 0.39 -5.04 1.50
CA LEU A 114 -0.14 -6.10 0.64
C LEU A 114 0.99 -6.79 -0.13
N TRP A 115 0.82 -8.08 -0.37
CA TRP A 115 1.70 -8.87 -1.22
C TRP A 115 0.88 -9.56 -2.30
N LEU A 116 1.23 -9.31 -3.57
CA LEU A 116 0.64 -10.02 -4.71
C LEU A 116 1.55 -11.20 -5.07
N ASN A 117 1.07 -12.40 -4.86
CA ASN A 117 1.86 -13.61 -5.03
C ASN A 117 1.92 -14.08 -6.48
N GLU A 118 2.65 -15.17 -6.72
CA GLU A 118 2.88 -15.77 -8.05
C GLU A 118 1.61 -16.30 -8.71
N TRP A 119 0.55 -16.55 -7.92
CA TRP A 119 -0.74 -17.02 -8.45
C TRP A 119 -1.72 -15.87 -8.71
N GLY A 120 -1.29 -14.63 -8.54
CA GLY A 120 -2.16 -13.47 -8.75
C GLY A 120 -3.13 -13.18 -7.62
N SER A 121 -2.87 -13.72 -6.43
CA SER A 121 -3.68 -13.50 -5.24
C SER A 121 -3.03 -12.46 -4.33
N VAL A 122 -3.85 -11.61 -3.73
CA VAL A 122 -3.38 -10.58 -2.80
C VAL A 122 -3.45 -11.11 -1.37
N GLU A 123 -2.34 -10.99 -0.64
CA GLU A 123 -2.23 -11.38 0.76
C GLU A 123 -2.04 -10.12 1.61
N LEU A 124 -2.77 -10.04 2.73
CA LEU A 124 -2.60 -8.96 3.69
C LEU A 124 -1.34 -9.22 4.53
N VAL A 125 -0.39 -8.28 4.48
CA VAL A 125 0.86 -8.35 5.23
C VAL A 125 0.73 -7.68 6.59
N CYS A 126 0.18 -6.47 6.61
CA CYS A 126 -0.04 -5.72 7.85
C CYS A 126 -1.19 -4.74 7.70
N ASP A 127 -1.73 -4.33 8.84
CA ASP A 127 -2.88 -3.44 8.93
C ASP A 127 -2.74 -2.63 10.22
N THR A 128 -2.58 -1.32 10.11
CA THR A 128 -2.37 -0.46 11.28
C THR A 128 -3.56 -0.44 12.22
N GLU A 129 -4.77 -0.57 11.70
CA GLU A 129 -5.98 -0.64 12.52
C GLU A 129 -6.01 -1.89 13.40
N GLN A 130 -5.63 -3.04 12.86
CA GLN A 130 -5.53 -4.28 13.64
C GLN A 130 -4.44 -4.19 14.71
N ARG A 131 -3.30 -3.55 14.39
CA ARG A 131 -2.20 -3.37 15.34
C ARG A 131 -2.65 -2.52 16.53
N GLU A 132 -3.37 -1.42 16.29
CA GLU A 132 -3.91 -0.56 17.34
C GLU A 132 -4.90 -1.31 18.24
N LYS A 133 -5.77 -2.12 17.66
CA LYS A 133 -6.72 -2.95 18.42
C LYS A 133 -6.01 -3.96 19.32
N LEU A 134 -4.92 -4.56 18.84
CA LEU A 134 -4.12 -5.49 19.63
C LEU A 134 -3.40 -4.78 20.79
N GLU A 135 -2.86 -3.60 20.56
CA GLU A 135 -2.19 -2.81 21.59
C GLU A 135 -3.16 -2.38 22.70
N VAL A 136 -4.37 -2.00 22.34
CA VAL A 136 -5.40 -1.60 23.31
C VAL A 136 -5.84 -2.78 24.19
N ARG A 137 -5.78 -4.01 23.70
CA ARG A 137 -6.15 -5.20 24.45
C ARG A 137 -5.08 -5.67 25.46
N LEU A 138 -3.88 -5.20 25.31
CA LEU A 138 -2.78 -5.52 26.22
C LEU A 138 -2.77 -4.58 27.42
#